data_3e64f6625b5f9ecc0a2802977fe45d51
#
_entry.id   3e64f6625b5f9ecc0a2802977fe45d51
#
_cell.length_a   1.000
_cell.length_b   1.000
_cell.length_c   1.000
_cell.angle_alpha   90.00
_cell.angle_beta   90.00
_cell.angle_gamma   90.00
#
_symmetry.space_group_name_H-M   'P 1'
#
loop_
_entity.id
_entity.type
_entity.pdbx_description
1 polymer ?
#
loop_
_entity_poly.entity_id
_entity_poly.type
_entity_poly.pdbx_seq_one_letter_code
_entity_poly.pdbx_strand_id
1 'polypeptide(L)'
;MTTSSQDSAQFSGLILLTGQDKPGLAHALFEALSPFSVAVLDIDQIIIKDRLILTVQISLNPAHQSAIEEDLNTLAANLEVDIAAVFSTSATPSSKPTSHALKLTSAKLHPKHLMEIAGALLEAGGNIEDLSRIGSDPLEILLKVSGISADTIQTVIASFASGAEFSITTAV
;
A
#
# COMPACT_ATOMS: atom_id res chain seq x y z
N MET A 1 -40.33 4.01 8.41
CA MET A 1 -39.29 3.44 9.27
C MET A 1 -37.98 3.50 8.50
N THR A 2 -37.22 4.55 8.75
CA THR A 2 -35.90 4.79 8.15
C THR A 2 -34.89 4.01 8.96
N THR A 3 -34.38 2.89 8.42
CA THR A 3 -33.24 2.18 8.97
C THR A 3 -32.00 3.04 8.72
N SER A 4 -31.58 3.76 9.75
CA SER A 4 -30.26 4.37 9.81
C SER A 4 -29.23 3.26 9.71
N SER A 5 -28.53 3.15 8.58
CA SER A 5 -27.28 2.42 8.49
C SER A 5 -26.31 3.12 9.44
N GLN A 6 -26.16 2.60 10.65
CA GLN A 6 -25.07 2.98 11.52
C GLN A 6 -23.79 2.51 10.80
N ASP A 7 -23.00 3.44 10.34
CA ASP A 7 -21.60 3.26 10.00
C ASP A 7 -20.89 2.80 11.28
N SER A 8 -20.94 1.48 11.53
CA SER A 8 -20.29 0.90 12.69
C SER A 8 -18.80 0.92 12.41
N ALA A 9 -18.08 1.80 13.12
CA ALA A 9 -16.64 1.83 13.12
C ALA A 9 -16.13 0.40 13.38
N GLN A 10 -15.40 -0.16 12.42
CA GLN A 10 -14.88 -1.52 12.48
C GLN A 10 -13.49 -1.50 13.10
N PHE A 11 -13.26 -2.33 14.12
CA PHE A 11 -11.92 -2.52 14.65
C PHE A 11 -11.14 -3.43 13.72
N SER A 12 -9.98 -2.96 13.28
CA SER A 12 -9.14 -3.63 12.28
C SER A 12 -7.67 -3.63 12.70
N GLY A 13 -6.93 -4.60 12.17
CA GLY A 13 -5.49 -4.69 12.28
C GLY A 13 -4.85 -4.71 10.89
N LEU A 14 -3.80 -3.94 10.69
CA LEU A 14 -2.92 -4.04 9.55
C LEU A 14 -1.64 -4.74 9.99
N ILE A 15 -1.35 -5.89 9.39
CA ILE A 15 -0.20 -6.73 9.68
C ILE A 15 0.76 -6.64 8.50
N LEU A 16 2.04 -6.38 8.80
CA LEU A 16 3.15 -6.40 7.84
C LEU A 16 4.12 -7.49 8.26
N LEU A 17 4.34 -8.48 7.38
CA LEU A 17 5.40 -9.48 7.52
C LEU A 17 6.45 -9.23 6.45
N THR A 18 7.72 -9.18 6.83
CA THR A 18 8.83 -9.07 5.88
C THR A 18 10.03 -9.92 6.32
N GLY A 19 10.65 -10.57 5.35
CA GLY A 19 11.81 -11.43 5.59
C GLY A 19 12.39 -11.97 4.29
N GLN A 20 13.41 -12.81 4.41
CA GLN A 20 13.93 -13.54 3.26
C GLN A 20 12.79 -14.39 2.68
N ASP A 21 12.62 -14.37 1.35
CA ASP A 21 11.60 -15.18 0.70
C ASP A 21 11.90 -16.68 0.90
N LYS A 22 11.00 -17.32 1.63
CA LYS A 22 11.02 -18.76 1.92
C LYS A 22 9.64 -19.34 1.75
N PRO A 23 9.50 -20.57 1.24
CA PRO A 23 8.22 -21.26 1.20
C PRO A 23 7.58 -21.36 2.60
N GLY A 24 6.29 -21.13 2.68
CA GLY A 24 5.50 -21.33 3.91
C GLY A 24 5.29 -20.08 4.77
N LEU A 25 5.90 -18.92 4.48
CA LEU A 25 5.72 -17.71 5.29
C LEU A 25 4.26 -17.26 5.35
N ALA A 26 3.57 -17.19 4.21
CA ALA A 26 2.17 -16.83 4.17
C ALA A 26 1.29 -17.88 4.89
N HIS A 27 1.58 -19.18 4.70
CA HIS A 27 0.88 -20.25 5.41
C HIS A 27 1.00 -20.08 6.93
N ALA A 28 2.22 -19.86 7.43
CA ALA A 28 2.46 -19.71 8.87
C ALA A 28 1.76 -18.48 9.46
N LEU A 29 1.70 -17.36 8.73
CA LEU A 29 0.94 -16.19 9.16
C LEU A 29 -0.56 -16.50 9.29
N PHE A 30 -1.16 -17.13 8.28
CA PHE A 30 -2.58 -17.46 8.33
C PHE A 30 -2.89 -18.58 9.33
N GLU A 31 -1.97 -19.51 9.56
CA GLU A 31 -2.08 -20.52 10.62
C GLU A 31 -2.13 -19.85 12.01
N ALA A 32 -1.26 -18.87 12.27
CA ALA A 32 -1.27 -18.10 13.52
C ALA A 32 -2.58 -17.29 13.73
N LEU A 33 -3.18 -16.79 12.65
CA LEU A 33 -4.45 -16.05 12.71
C LEU A 33 -5.68 -16.94 12.76
N SER A 34 -5.58 -18.21 12.34
CA SER A 34 -6.73 -19.11 12.17
C SER A 34 -7.50 -19.44 13.45
N PRO A 35 -6.90 -19.46 14.67
CA PRO A 35 -7.65 -19.68 15.90
C PRO A 35 -8.59 -18.53 16.27
N PHE A 36 -8.38 -17.34 15.71
CA PHE A 36 -9.16 -16.15 16.01
C PHE A 36 -10.30 -15.98 15.01
N SER A 37 -11.43 -15.45 15.48
CA SER A 37 -12.55 -15.08 14.60
C SER A 37 -12.25 -13.76 13.88
N VAL A 38 -11.31 -13.81 12.93
CA VAL A 38 -10.91 -12.67 12.10
C VAL A 38 -11.40 -12.84 10.67
N ALA A 39 -11.64 -11.74 9.97
CA ALA A 39 -11.88 -11.76 8.54
C ALA A 39 -10.80 -10.97 7.83
N VAL A 40 -10.26 -11.50 6.74
CA VAL A 40 -9.32 -10.80 5.88
C VAL A 40 -10.08 -9.77 5.04
N LEU A 41 -9.70 -8.50 5.16
CA LEU A 41 -10.30 -7.38 4.45
C LEU A 41 -9.52 -7.02 3.17
N ASP A 42 -8.19 -7.09 3.26
CA ASP A 42 -7.30 -6.80 2.15
C ASP A 42 -5.97 -7.56 2.33
N ILE A 43 -5.30 -7.83 1.22
CA ILE A 43 -4.04 -8.56 1.20
C ILE A 43 -3.20 -8.14 -0.01
N ASP A 44 -1.90 -7.92 0.21
CA ASP A 44 -0.94 -7.71 -0.86
C ASP A 44 0.39 -8.40 -0.53
N GLN A 45 0.98 -9.05 -1.52
CA GLN A 45 2.27 -9.71 -1.40
C GLN A 45 3.15 -9.35 -2.58
N ILE A 46 4.33 -8.85 -2.27
CA ILE A 46 5.36 -8.57 -3.27
C ILE A 46 6.69 -9.21 -2.87
N ILE A 47 7.49 -9.55 -3.89
CA ILE A 47 8.85 -10.03 -3.71
C ILE A 47 9.79 -9.06 -4.41
N ILE A 48 10.70 -8.47 -3.64
CA ILE A 48 11.74 -7.60 -4.15
C ILE A 48 13.08 -8.30 -3.96
N LYS A 49 13.66 -8.77 -5.07
CA LYS A 49 14.83 -9.67 -5.10
C LYS A 49 14.54 -10.96 -4.32
N ASP A 50 15.14 -11.12 -3.15
CA ASP A 50 15.02 -12.26 -2.24
C ASP A 50 14.22 -11.95 -0.97
N ARG A 51 13.55 -10.80 -0.92
CA ARG A 51 12.76 -10.38 0.24
C ARG A 51 11.27 -10.35 -0.08
N LEU A 52 10.53 -11.09 0.71
CA LEU A 52 9.07 -11.09 0.72
C LEU A 52 8.56 -9.94 1.61
N ILE A 53 7.54 -9.26 1.14
CA ILE A 53 6.74 -8.30 1.89
C ILE A 53 5.28 -8.73 1.73
N LEU A 54 4.63 -9.06 2.83
CA LEU A 54 3.23 -9.46 2.88
C LEU A 54 2.49 -8.50 3.82
N THR A 55 1.46 -7.85 3.31
CA THR A 55 0.55 -7.04 4.11
C THR A 55 -0.82 -7.69 4.15
N VAL A 56 -1.42 -7.73 5.32
CA VAL A 56 -2.78 -8.28 5.52
C VAL A 56 -3.57 -7.33 6.40
N GLN A 57 -4.71 -6.88 5.91
CA GLN A 57 -5.68 -6.15 6.73
C GLN A 57 -6.76 -7.12 7.21
N ILE A 58 -7.01 -7.12 8.51
CA ILE A 58 -8.01 -7.99 9.14
C ILE A 58 -9.03 -7.16 9.93
N SER A 59 -10.26 -7.64 10.00
CA SER A 59 -11.21 -7.22 11.03
C SER A 59 -11.21 -8.22 12.18
N LEU A 60 -11.32 -7.72 13.40
CA LEU A 60 -11.27 -8.56 14.58
C LEU A 60 -12.09 -7.98 15.74
N ASN A 61 -12.39 -8.84 16.72
CA ASN A 61 -12.85 -8.37 18.01
C ASN A 61 -11.67 -7.73 18.78
N PRO A 62 -11.82 -6.50 19.30
CA PRO A 62 -10.76 -5.84 20.06
C PRO A 62 -10.20 -6.68 21.21
N ALA A 63 -11.01 -7.55 21.81
CA ALA A 63 -10.60 -8.44 22.89
C ALA A 63 -9.50 -9.44 22.49
N HIS A 64 -9.34 -9.72 21.19
CA HIS A 64 -8.31 -10.64 20.68
C HIS A 64 -6.98 -9.97 20.35
N GLN A 65 -6.90 -8.64 20.38
CA GLN A 65 -5.71 -7.89 19.98
C GLN A 65 -4.44 -8.40 20.65
N SER A 66 -4.42 -8.43 21.97
CA SER A 66 -3.20 -8.81 22.72
C SER A 66 -2.76 -10.23 22.45
N ALA A 67 -3.70 -11.17 22.28
CA ALA A 67 -3.38 -12.56 21.97
C ALA A 67 -2.80 -12.69 20.54
N ILE A 68 -3.35 -11.96 19.58
CA ILE A 68 -2.83 -11.92 18.21
C ILE A 68 -1.42 -11.31 18.21
N GLU A 69 -1.18 -10.21 18.93
CA GLU A 69 0.15 -9.60 19.03
C GLU A 69 1.20 -10.57 19.61
N GLU A 70 0.83 -11.35 20.64
CA GLU A 70 1.70 -12.35 21.25
C GLU A 70 2.03 -13.49 20.27
N ASP A 71 1.03 -14.01 19.55
CA ASP A 71 1.22 -15.07 18.56
C ASP A 71 2.08 -14.58 17.37
N LEU A 72 1.86 -13.34 16.90
CA LEU A 72 2.67 -12.74 15.84
C LEU A 72 4.13 -12.51 16.27
N ASN A 73 4.37 -12.09 17.51
CA ASN A 73 5.73 -11.95 18.05
C ASN A 73 6.45 -13.31 18.14
N THR A 74 5.73 -14.35 18.57
CA THR A 74 6.24 -15.71 18.63
C THR A 74 6.57 -16.23 17.23
N LEU A 75 5.69 -15.99 16.28
CA LEU A 75 5.90 -16.36 14.88
C LEU A 75 7.13 -15.67 14.28
N ALA A 76 7.27 -14.36 14.52
CA ALA A 76 8.42 -13.57 14.04
C ALA A 76 9.75 -14.16 14.52
N ALA A 77 9.82 -14.50 15.81
CA ALA A 77 11.01 -15.11 16.40
C ALA A 77 11.31 -16.50 15.82
N ASN A 78 10.29 -17.36 15.64
CA ASN A 78 10.44 -18.72 15.16
C ASN A 78 10.87 -18.79 13.69
N LEU A 79 10.41 -17.85 12.86
CA LEU A 79 10.69 -17.82 11.42
C LEU A 79 11.86 -16.90 11.04
N GLU A 80 12.40 -16.16 12.01
CA GLU A 80 13.46 -15.16 11.78
C GLU A 80 13.03 -14.11 10.75
N VAL A 81 11.80 -13.60 10.91
CA VAL A 81 11.21 -12.55 10.08
C VAL A 81 10.79 -11.36 10.95
N ASP A 82 10.59 -10.20 10.33
CA ASP A 82 10.04 -9.04 10.98
C ASP A 82 8.52 -9.02 10.79
N ILE A 83 7.77 -8.87 11.88
CA ILE A 83 6.32 -8.67 11.84
C ILE A 83 5.97 -7.41 12.63
N ALA A 84 5.23 -6.51 12.01
CA ALA A 84 4.65 -5.34 12.64
C ALA A 84 3.13 -5.40 12.51
N ALA A 85 2.41 -4.98 13.53
CA ALA A 85 0.96 -4.88 13.49
C ALA A 85 0.50 -3.53 14.07
N VAL A 86 -0.50 -2.93 13.42
CA VAL A 86 -1.14 -1.70 13.89
C VAL A 86 -2.64 -1.96 13.98
N PHE A 87 -3.22 -1.75 15.15
CA PHE A 87 -4.66 -1.93 15.40
C PHE A 87 -5.33 -0.58 15.60
N SER A 88 -6.48 -0.39 14.97
CA SER A 88 -7.24 0.85 15.08
C SER A 88 -8.71 0.63 14.80
N THR A 89 -9.53 1.54 15.33
CA THR A 89 -10.91 1.67 14.89
C THR A 89 -10.96 2.62 13.71
N SER A 90 -11.33 2.11 12.55
CA SER A 90 -11.46 2.93 11.33
C SER A 90 -12.90 2.95 10.86
N ALA A 91 -13.36 4.11 10.42
CA ALA A 91 -14.57 4.16 9.62
C ALA A 91 -14.28 3.45 8.28
N THR A 92 -15.19 2.61 7.82
CA THR A 92 -15.08 1.99 6.51
C THR A 92 -15.06 3.09 5.45
N PRO A 93 -14.04 3.18 4.57
CA PRO A 93 -14.03 4.18 3.51
C PRO A 93 -15.27 3.99 2.64
N SER A 94 -16.07 5.01 2.49
CA SER A 94 -17.35 4.93 1.78
C SER A 94 -17.20 4.78 0.25
N SER A 95 -16.05 5.08 -0.31
CA SER A 95 -15.68 4.82 -1.72
C SER A 95 -14.19 5.05 -1.93
N LYS A 96 -13.56 4.26 -2.83
CA LYS A 96 -12.22 4.59 -3.32
C LYS A 96 -12.33 5.88 -4.13
N PRO A 97 -11.49 6.89 -3.87
CA PRO A 97 -11.45 8.09 -4.69
C PRO A 97 -11.07 7.73 -6.13
N THR A 98 -11.55 8.52 -7.09
CA THR A 98 -11.12 8.38 -8.48
C THR A 98 -9.62 8.61 -8.54
N SER A 99 -8.88 7.62 -9.05
CA SER A 99 -7.43 7.71 -9.21
C SER A 99 -7.05 7.79 -10.69
N HIS A 100 -5.94 8.46 -10.96
CA HIS A 100 -5.35 8.59 -12.28
C HIS A 100 -4.01 7.88 -12.29
N ALA A 101 -3.74 7.14 -13.36
CA ALA A 101 -2.48 6.44 -13.54
C ALA A 101 -1.48 7.29 -14.31
N LEU A 102 -0.28 7.44 -13.79
CA LEU A 102 0.85 8.12 -14.42
C LEU A 102 1.99 7.12 -14.64
N LYS A 103 2.65 7.21 -15.78
CA LYS A 103 3.84 6.44 -16.08
C LYS A 103 5.06 7.34 -16.10
N LEU A 104 6.02 7.05 -15.26
CA LEU A 104 7.34 7.65 -15.23
C LEU A 104 8.32 6.72 -15.93
N THR A 105 9.09 7.24 -16.88
CA THR A 105 10.14 6.50 -17.60
C THR A 105 11.46 7.22 -17.46
N SER A 106 12.51 6.51 -17.05
CA SER A 106 13.87 7.06 -16.92
C SER A 106 14.91 5.98 -17.15
N ALA A 107 16.03 6.34 -17.76
CA ALA A 107 17.19 5.45 -17.86
C ALA A 107 17.82 5.22 -16.47
N LYS A 108 17.80 6.25 -15.61
CA LYS A 108 18.30 6.20 -14.24
C LYS A 108 17.45 7.08 -13.35
N LEU A 109 16.71 6.45 -12.45
CA LEU A 109 15.87 7.17 -11.50
C LEU A 109 16.65 7.51 -10.24
N HIS A 110 16.72 8.79 -9.93
CA HIS A 110 17.27 9.30 -8.68
C HIS A 110 16.15 9.65 -7.70
N PRO A 111 16.36 9.52 -6.37
CA PRO A 111 15.37 9.94 -5.37
C PRO A 111 14.90 11.39 -5.55
N LYS A 112 15.77 12.29 -6.07
CA LYS A 112 15.43 13.68 -6.38
C LYS A 112 14.27 13.78 -7.37
N HIS A 113 14.24 12.95 -8.40
CA HIS A 113 13.18 12.97 -9.41
C HIS A 113 11.81 12.60 -8.78
N LEU A 114 11.81 11.56 -7.94
CA LEU A 114 10.58 11.17 -7.21
C LEU A 114 10.14 12.25 -6.22
N MET A 115 11.08 12.89 -5.53
CA MET A 115 10.80 14.02 -4.63
C MET A 115 10.15 15.18 -5.38
N GLU A 116 10.68 15.56 -6.53
CA GLU A 116 10.15 16.66 -7.35
C GLU A 116 8.74 16.35 -7.86
N ILE A 117 8.51 15.12 -8.35
CA ILE A 117 7.19 14.69 -8.82
C ILE A 117 6.19 14.62 -7.67
N ALA A 118 6.56 13.98 -6.56
CA ALA A 118 5.71 13.88 -5.38
C ALA A 118 5.38 15.26 -4.79
N GLY A 119 6.36 16.17 -4.79
CA GLY A 119 6.16 17.56 -4.34
C GLY A 119 5.16 18.32 -5.22
N ALA A 120 5.30 18.22 -6.54
CA ALA A 120 4.37 18.89 -7.45
C ALA A 120 2.94 18.32 -7.36
N LEU A 121 2.80 17.00 -7.18
CA LEU A 121 1.51 16.38 -6.96
C LEU A 121 0.89 16.81 -5.62
N LEU A 122 1.69 16.87 -4.56
CA LEU A 122 1.26 17.34 -3.24
C LEU A 122 0.79 18.79 -3.28
N GLU A 123 1.54 19.68 -3.90
CA GLU A 123 1.18 21.11 -4.06
C GLU A 123 -0.13 21.28 -4.83
N ALA A 124 -0.41 20.38 -5.78
CA ALA A 124 -1.67 20.34 -6.51
C ALA A 124 -2.84 19.71 -5.71
N GLY A 125 -2.60 19.22 -4.50
CA GLY A 125 -3.60 18.55 -3.64
C GLY A 125 -3.76 17.04 -3.92
N GLY A 126 -2.85 16.44 -4.68
CA GLY A 126 -2.86 15.01 -5.01
C GLY A 126 -2.26 14.14 -3.92
N ASN A 127 -2.72 12.91 -3.86
CA ASN A 127 -2.16 11.84 -3.04
C ASN A 127 -1.70 10.67 -3.92
N ILE A 128 -0.48 10.19 -3.68
CA ILE A 128 0.03 8.99 -4.33
C ILE A 128 -0.47 7.78 -3.55
N GLU A 129 -1.29 6.95 -4.18
CA GLU A 129 -1.91 5.76 -3.56
C GLU A 129 -1.14 4.47 -3.86
N ASP A 130 -0.48 4.43 -5.01
CA ASP A 130 0.32 3.27 -5.42
C ASP A 130 1.53 3.75 -6.22
N LEU A 131 2.65 3.08 -6.02
CA LEU A 131 3.89 3.34 -6.72
C LEU A 131 4.59 2.00 -6.95
N SER A 132 4.58 1.55 -8.19
CA SER A 132 5.07 0.23 -8.54
C SER A 132 5.95 0.26 -9.80
N ARG A 133 6.97 -0.61 -9.83
CA ARG A 133 7.80 -0.77 -11.02
C ARG A 133 7.12 -1.71 -12.02
N ILE A 134 6.96 -1.24 -13.25
CA ILE A 134 6.36 -2.00 -14.35
C ILE A 134 7.34 -2.37 -15.47
N GLY A 135 8.50 -1.71 -15.52
CA GLY A 135 9.57 -1.98 -16.48
C GLY A 135 10.95 -1.77 -15.90
N SER A 136 11.99 -2.32 -16.52
CA SER A 136 13.35 -2.29 -16.02
C SER A 136 14.39 -1.71 -16.98
N ASP A 137 14.14 -1.68 -18.28
CA ASP A 137 15.07 -1.10 -19.26
C ASP A 137 14.29 -0.54 -20.47
N PRO A 138 13.99 0.76 -20.47
CA PRO A 138 14.22 1.73 -19.39
C PRO A 138 13.41 1.42 -18.13
N LEU A 139 13.81 1.99 -17.01
CA LEU A 139 13.02 1.88 -15.78
C LEU A 139 11.68 2.58 -15.96
N GLU A 140 10.62 1.85 -15.75
CA GLU A 140 9.24 2.36 -15.80
C GLU A 140 8.56 2.17 -14.44
N ILE A 141 8.01 3.26 -13.92
CA ILE A 141 7.25 3.31 -12.67
C ILE A 141 5.83 3.74 -12.97
N LEU A 142 4.87 3.01 -12.44
CA LEU A 142 3.46 3.39 -12.41
C LEU A 142 3.15 4.07 -11.09
N LEU A 143 2.53 5.26 -11.15
CA LEU A 143 1.99 5.96 -10.00
C LEU A 143 0.48 6.02 -10.14
N LYS A 144 -0.26 5.70 -9.08
CA LYS A 144 -1.70 6.01 -9.01
C LYS A 144 -1.89 7.19 -8.08
N VAL A 145 -2.58 8.20 -8.57
CA VAL A 145 -2.76 9.49 -7.89
C VAL A 145 -4.25 9.80 -7.78
N SER A 146 -4.69 10.15 -6.59
CA SER A 146 -6.06 10.61 -6.32
C SER A 146 -6.09 12.04 -5.79
N GLY A 147 -7.29 12.58 -5.60
CA GLY A 147 -7.51 13.90 -4.99
C GLY A 147 -7.40 15.08 -5.95
N ILE A 148 -6.99 14.87 -7.21
CA ILE A 148 -6.88 15.92 -8.23
C ILE A 148 -7.56 15.52 -9.54
N SER A 149 -7.93 16.51 -10.35
CA SER A 149 -8.57 16.29 -11.65
C SER A 149 -7.56 15.88 -12.73
N ALA A 150 -8.05 15.30 -13.82
CA ALA A 150 -7.23 14.97 -14.99
C ALA A 150 -6.55 16.21 -15.58
N ASP A 151 -7.23 17.36 -15.61
CA ASP A 151 -6.66 18.63 -16.12
C ASP A 151 -5.52 19.12 -15.23
N THR A 152 -5.66 19.02 -13.92
CA THR A 152 -4.60 19.35 -12.96
C THR A 152 -3.38 18.43 -13.15
N ILE A 153 -3.59 17.13 -13.38
CA ILE A 153 -2.53 16.19 -13.70
C ILE A 153 -1.80 16.58 -14.97
N GLN A 154 -2.51 16.97 -16.04
CA GLN A 154 -1.87 17.42 -17.27
C GLN A 154 -1.01 18.67 -17.04
N THR A 155 -1.45 19.59 -16.19
CA THR A 155 -0.67 20.76 -15.80
C THR A 155 0.61 20.38 -15.06
N VAL A 156 0.53 19.44 -14.11
CA VAL A 156 1.68 18.92 -13.38
C VAL A 156 2.66 18.22 -14.33
N ILE A 157 2.18 17.36 -15.23
CA ILE A 157 3.01 16.67 -16.22
C ILE A 157 3.73 17.69 -17.12
N ALA A 158 3.01 18.71 -17.60
CA ALA A 158 3.55 19.73 -18.47
C ALA A 158 4.71 20.53 -17.81
N SER A 159 4.69 20.67 -16.49
CA SER A 159 5.77 21.34 -15.75
C SER A 159 7.12 20.60 -15.82
N PHE A 160 7.10 19.29 -16.11
CA PHE A 160 8.30 18.46 -16.27
C PHE A 160 8.73 18.25 -17.74
N ALA A 161 7.97 18.78 -18.72
CA ALA A 161 8.19 18.49 -20.13
C ALA A 161 9.49 19.06 -20.71
N SER A 162 10.17 20.01 -20.03
CA SER A 162 11.38 20.63 -20.51
C SER A 162 12.57 20.42 -19.56
N GLY A 163 13.56 19.62 -20.02
CA GLY A 163 14.85 19.48 -19.36
C GLY A 163 14.96 18.42 -18.26
N ALA A 164 13.96 17.58 -18.10
CA ALA A 164 14.00 16.50 -17.12
C ALA A 164 14.79 15.28 -17.65
N GLU A 165 15.55 14.63 -16.77
CA GLU A 165 16.22 13.36 -17.04
C GLU A 165 15.23 12.16 -17.08
N PHE A 166 13.96 12.43 -17.05
CA PHE A 166 12.85 11.47 -17.08
C PHE A 166 11.67 12.02 -17.90
N SER A 167 10.81 11.15 -18.33
CA SER A 167 9.51 11.50 -18.91
C SER A 167 8.37 11.02 -18.03
N ILE A 168 7.31 11.81 -17.97
CA ILE A 168 6.08 11.45 -17.26
C ILE A 168 4.90 11.63 -18.19
N THR A 169 4.02 10.64 -18.24
CA THR A 169 2.83 10.62 -19.10
C THR A 169 1.65 10.01 -18.34
N THR A 170 0.43 10.30 -18.78
CA THR A 170 -0.72 9.53 -18.30
C THR A 170 -0.63 8.10 -18.83
N ALA A 171 -0.93 7.13 -17.96
CA ALA A 171 -1.10 5.73 -18.35
C ALA A 171 -2.58 5.46 -18.61
N VAL A 172 -2.86 4.73 -19.65
CA VAL A 172 -4.23 4.29 -20.04
C VAL A 172 -4.57 2.99 -19.34
#